data_deb1e72543b8ba2146ede071c499a921
#
_entry.id   deb1e72543b8ba2146ede071c499a921
#
_cell.length_a   1.000
_cell.length_b   1.000
_cell.length_c   1.000
_cell.angle_alpha   90.00
_cell.angle_beta   90.00
_cell.angle_gamma   90.00
#
_symmetry.space_group_name_H-M   'P 1'
#
loop_
_entity.id
_entity.type
_entity.pdbx_description
1 polymer ?
#
loop_
_entity_poly.entity_id
_entity_poly.type
_entity_poly.pdbx_seq_one_letter_code
_entity_poly.pdbx_strand_id
1 'polypeptide(L)'
;MAFTLLKNAAQSLRERLQVKDLENTAPALRHWLQSDFGRYLQVRERRVIEEHFSQLPGYRLMRLGLTSDPETLDCFNHIHRFSIHPNELEGAHSALSTFVELPLMSETIDVLLLQHALEFSRSPKAVLAEASRVVMPGGHILLC
;
A
#
# COMPACT_ATOMS: atom_id res chain seq x y z
N MET A 1 10.95 5.00 43.22
CA MET A 1 10.94 6.13 42.27
C MET A 1 11.70 5.82 40.98
N ALA A 2 12.97 5.43 41.01
CA ALA A 2 13.74 5.17 39.77
C ALA A 2 13.15 4.10 38.86
N PHE A 3 12.58 3.04 39.41
CA PHE A 3 11.99 1.93 38.63
C PHE A 3 10.71 2.34 37.86
N THR A 4 9.93 3.26 38.42
CA THR A 4 8.73 3.82 37.77
C THR A 4 9.11 4.75 36.63
N LEU A 5 10.16 5.56 36.81
CA LEU A 5 10.68 6.46 35.76
C LEU A 5 11.25 5.67 34.57
N LEU A 6 11.97 4.58 34.84
CA LEU A 6 12.49 3.68 33.80
C LEU A 6 11.36 2.97 33.01
N LYS A 7 10.31 2.50 33.69
CA LYS A 7 9.15 1.91 33.05
C LYS A 7 8.43 2.94 32.16
N ASN A 8 8.21 4.15 32.64
CA ASN A 8 7.57 5.21 31.89
C ASN A 8 8.40 5.65 30.68
N ALA A 9 9.73 5.74 30.84
CA ALA A 9 10.63 6.04 29.73
C ALA A 9 10.64 4.91 28.68
N ALA A 10 10.68 3.67 29.09
CA ALA A 10 10.63 2.53 28.19
C ALA A 10 9.28 2.43 27.45
N GLN A 11 8.18 2.76 28.13
CA GLN A 11 6.85 2.79 27.55
C GLN A 11 6.70 3.93 26.53
N SER A 12 7.16 5.11 26.86
CA SER A 12 7.22 6.26 25.94
C SER A 12 8.09 5.98 24.72
N LEU A 13 9.21 5.27 24.90
CA LEU A 13 10.06 4.87 23.79
C LEU A 13 9.36 3.84 22.89
N ARG A 14 8.68 2.86 23.47
CA ARG A 14 7.89 1.86 22.72
C ARG A 14 6.77 2.53 21.92
N GLU A 15 6.05 3.48 22.51
CA GLU A 15 4.99 4.23 21.84
C GLU A 15 5.52 5.08 20.67
N ARG A 16 6.72 5.65 20.83
CA ARG A 16 7.41 6.39 19.74
C ARG A 16 7.91 5.51 18.61
N LEU A 17 8.25 4.25 18.91
CA LEU A 17 8.76 3.27 17.95
C LEU A 17 7.64 2.42 17.33
N GLN A 18 6.41 2.53 17.82
CA GLN A 18 5.27 1.85 17.19
C GLN A 18 4.94 2.50 15.85
N VAL A 19 4.84 1.67 14.84
CA VAL A 19 4.27 2.07 13.54
C VAL A 19 2.81 2.44 13.79
N LYS A 20 2.43 3.66 13.41
CA LYS A 20 1.05 4.15 13.50
C LYS A 20 0.19 3.48 12.43
N ASP A 21 -1.13 3.60 12.58
CA ASP A 21 -2.04 3.15 11.53
C ASP A 21 -1.74 3.88 10.21
N LEU A 22 -1.96 3.18 9.11
CA LEU A 22 -1.59 3.65 7.78
C LEU A 22 -2.25 5.00 7.42
N GLU A 23 -3.49 5.21 7.86
CA GLU A 23 -4.21 6.48 7.67
C GLU A 23 -3.46 7.68 8.29
N ASN A 24 -2.76 7.43 9.39
CA ASN A 24 -1.99 8.48 10.10
C ASN A 24 -0.60 8.70 9.50
N THR A 25 -0.02 7.71 8.84
CA THR A 25 1.33 7.80 8.24
C THR A 25 1.31 8.20 6.77
N ALA A 26 0.23 7.89 6.07
CA ALA A 26 0.06 8.15 4.65
C ALA A 26 0.30 9.61 4.22
N PRO A 27 -0.19 10.65 4.93
CA PRO A 27 0.06 12.04 4.53
C PRO A 27 1.55 12.42 4.55
N ALA A 28 2.29 11.99 5.57
CA ALA A 28 3.72 12.28 5.69
C ALA A 28 4.53 11.55 4.61
N LEU A 29 4.21 10.29 4.34
CA LEU A 29 4.86 9.52 3.27
C LEU A 29 4.57 10.11 1.89
N ARG A 30 3.34 10.51 1.62
CA ARG A 30 2.98 11.19 0.37
C ARG A 30 3.77 12.48 0.17
N HIS A 31 3.89 13.29 1.21
CA HIS A 31 4.69 14.51 1.16
C HIS A 31 6.16 14.19 0.84
N TRP A 32 6.72 13.15 1.48
CA TRP A 32 8.08 12.72 1.20
C TRP A 32 8.24 12.19 -0.24
N LEU A 33 7.29 11.42 -0.77
CA LEU A 33 7.30 10.92 -2.14
C LEU A 33 7.25 12.05 -3.19
N GLN A 34 6.80 13.25 -2.83
CA GLN A 34 6.84 14.43 -3.68
C GLN A 34 8.21 15.13 -3.71
N SER A 35 9.15 14.74 -2.84
CA SER A 35 10.53 15.23 -2.89
C SER A 35 11.25 14.73 -4.15
N ASP A 36 12.39 15.33 -4.49
CA ASP A 36 13.18 14.90 -5.66
C ASP A 36 13.61 13.44 -5.56
N PHE A 37 14.01 13.00 -4.37
CA PHE A 37 14.39 11.60 -4.15
C PHE A 37 13.15 10.67 -4.18
N GLY A 38 12.04 11.07 -3.61
CA GLY A 38 10.80 10.31 -3.66
C GLY A 38 10.30 10.12 -5.10
N ARG A 39 10.32 11.17 -5.90
CA ARG A 39 10.00 11.10 -7.35
C ARG A 39 10.96 10.18 -8.11
N TYR A 40 12.26 10.29 -7.83
CA TYR A 40 13.24 9.39 -8.42
C TYR A 40 12.94 7.93 -8.10
N LEU A 41 12.61 7.61 -6.84
CA LEU A 41 12.26 6.27 -6.41
C LEU A 41 11.04 5.75 -7.17
N GLN A 42 9.95 6.52 -7.23
CA GLN A 42 8.73 6.15 -7.95
C GLN A 42 8.99 5.87 -9.45
N VAL A 43 9.82 6.66 -10.10
CA VAL A 43 10.21 6.43 -11.49
C VAL A 43 10.96 5.11 -11.64
N ARG A 44 11.85 4.78 -10.70
CA ARG A 44 12.61 3.51 -10.73
C ARG A 44 11.72 2.31 -10.47
N GLU A 45 10.82 2.38 -9.50
CA GLU A 45 9.84 1.33 -9.22
C GLU A 45 8.95 1.06 -10.44
N ARG A 46 8.39 2.11 -11.03
CA ARG A 46 7.56 2.02 -12.22
C ARG A 46 8.29 1.34 -13.37
N ARG A 47 9.55 1.69 -13.60
CA ARG A 47 10.37 1.06 -14.63
C ARG A 47 10.53 -0.44 -14.42
N VAL A 48 10.79 -0.88 -13.19
CA VAL A 48 10.89 -2.31 -12.84
C VAL A 48 9.55 -3.01 -13.07
N ILE A 49 8.44 -2.37 -12.68
CA ILE A 49 7.09 -2.90 -12.91
C ILE A 49 6.82 -3.06 -14.41
N GLU A 50 7.12 -2.04 -15.21
CA GLU A 50 6.92 -2.06 -16.65
C GLU A 50 7.76 -3.14 -17.34
N GLU A 51 9.03 -3.26 -16.98
CA GLU A 51 9.96 -4.23 -17.58
C GLU A 51 9.62 -5.69 -17.24
N HIS A 52 9.09 -5.97 -16.03
CA HIS A 52 8.98 -7.33 -15.54
C HIS A 52 7.54 -7.82 -15.31
N PHE A 53 6.59 -6.93 -15.08
CA PHE A 53 5.25 -7.29 -14.61
C PHE A 53 4.10 -6.74 -15.47
N SER A 54 4.37 -5.94 -16.48
CA SER A 54 3.33 -5.33 -17.33
C SER A 54 2.45 -6.33 -18.07
N GLN A 55 2.95 -7.54 -18.32
CA GLN A 55 2.29 -8.60 -19.08
C GLN A 55 1.66 -9.68 -18.20
N LEU A 56 1.50 -9.46 -16.90
CA LEU A 56 0.81 -10.41 -16.04
C LEU A 56 -0.63 -10.65 -16.54
N PRO A 57 -1.09 -11.91 -16.56
CA PRO A 57 -2.41 -12.23 -17.07
C PRO A 57 -3.50 -11.76 -16.11
N GLY A 58 -4.67 -11.44 -16.67
CA GLY A 58 -5.87 -11.12 -15.90
C GLY A 58 -6.66 -9.97 -16.46
N TYR A 59 -7.84 -9.76 -15.91
CA TYR A 59 -8.76 -8.70 -16.26
C TYR A 59 -8.71 -7.52 -15.29
N ARG A 60 -8.64 -7.82 -13.97
CA ARG A 60 -8.71 -6.85 -12.87
C ARG A 60 -7.39 -6.70 -12.18
N LEU A 61 -6.88 -5.48 -12.16
CA LEU A 61 -5.73 -5.08 -11.37
C LEU A 61 -6.16 -4.05 -10.32
N MET A 62 -5.82 -4.30 -9.07
CA MET A 62 -6.05 -3.38 -7.97
C MET A 62 -4.73 -2.93 -7.35
N ARG A 63 -4.62 -1.64 -7.06
CA ARG A 63 -3.53 -1.08 -6.27
C ARG A 63 -4.03 -0.70 -4.87
N LEU A 64 -3.34 -1.18 -3.86
CA LEU A 64 -3.41 -0.64 -2.50
C LEU A 64 -2.17 0.24 -2.30
N GLY A 65 -2.35 1.54 -2.27
CA GLY A 65 -1.24 2.47 -2.26
C GLY A 65 -1.57 3.78 -1.56
N LEU A 66 -0.55 4.62 -1.43
CA LEU A 66 -0.63 5.90 -0.73
C LEU A 66 -0.60 7.10 -1.68
N THR A 67 -0.37 6.87 -2.96
CA THR A 67 -0.28 7.90 -3.99
C THR A 67 -1.35 7.72 -5.05
N SER A 68 -1.80 8.82 -5.63
CA SER A 68 -2.77 8.83 -6.74
C SER A 68 -2.10 8.79 -8.12
N ASP A 69 -0.81 8.47 -8.19
CA ASP A 69 -0.05 8.39 -9.45
C ASP A 69 -0.71 7.41 -10.44
N PRO A 70 -1.28 7.89 -11.56
CA PRO A 70 -1.92 7.02 -12.54
C PRO A 70 -0.90 6.26 -13.38
N GLU A 71 0.31 6.80 -13.57
CA GLU A 71 1.32 6.27 -14.47
C GLU A 71 1.76 4.86 -14.08
N THR A 72 1.76 4.53 -12.77
CA THR A 72 2.08 3.16 -12.31
C THR A 72 1.02 2.15 -12.77
N LEU A 73 -0.26 2.52 -12.75
CA LEU A 73 -1.33 1.64 -13.25
C LEU A 73 -1.30 1.52 -14.78
N ASP A 74 -0.86 2.56 -15.47
CA ASP A 74 -0.77 2.56 -16.93
C ASP A 74 0.32 1.65 -17.49
N CYS A 75 1.26 1.19 -16.65
CA CYS A 75 2.23 0.16 -17.00
C CYS A 75 1.59 -1.21 -17.28
N PHE A 76 0.40 -1.47 -16.77
CA PHE A 76 -0.26 -2.76 -16.87
C PHE A 76 -1.30 -2.81 -17.99
N ASN A 77 -1.41 -3.96 -18.66
CA ASN A 77 -2.35 -4.18 -19.75
C ASN A 77 -3.77 -4.61 -19.32
N HIS A 78 -4.05 -4.63 -18.02
CA HIS A 78 -5.35 -5.04 -17.49
C HIS A 78 -6.44 -4.05 -17.92
N ILE A 79 -7.62 -4.56 -18.29
CA ILE A 79 -8.74 -3.75 -18.77
C ILE A 79 -9.35 -2.93 -17.63
N HIS A 80 -9.51 -3.54 -16.45
CA HIS A 80 -10.04 -2.88 -15.27
C HIS A 80 -8.93 -2.65 -14.24
N ARG A 81 -8.49 -1.42 -14.14
CA ARG A 81 -7.44 -0.98 -13.20
C ARG A 81 -8.01 0.06 -12.25
N PHE A 82 -7.80 -0.11 -10.95
CA PHE A 82 -8.29 0.81 -9.94
C PHE A 82 -7.40 0.83 -8.69
N SER A 83 -7.58 1.87 -7.87
CA SER A 83 -6.83 2.06 -6.63
C SER A 83 -7.75 2.22 -5.45
N ILE A 84 -7.35 1.64 -4.31
CA ILE A 84 -7.94 1.89 -3.00
C ILE A 84 -6.88 2.59 -2.14
N HIS A 85 -7.29 3.63 -1.44
CA HIS A 85 -6.46 4.43 -0.56
C HIS A 85 -6.96 4.38 0.89
N PRO A 86 -6.08 4.56 1.89
CA PRO A 86 -6.48 4.50 3.29
C PRO A 86 -7.21 5.78 3.74
N ASN A 87 -7.03 6.88 3.04
CA ASN A 87 -7.66 8.16 3.33
C ASN A 87 -7.80 9.00 2.06
N GLU A 88 -8.58 10.07 2.16
CA GLU A 88 -8.87 10.96 1.06
C GLU A 88 -7.61 11.60 0.46
N LEU A 89 -7.55 11.64 -0.86
CA LEU A 89 -6.48 12.20 -1.67
C LEU A 89 -7.04 13.16 -2.70
N GLU A 90 -6.29 14.20 -3.00
CA GLU A 90 -6.47 14.91 -4.26
C GLU A 90 -6.04 14.00 -5.42
N GLY A 91 -6.93 13.78 -6.37
CA GLY A 91 -6.69 12.97 -7.55
C GLY A 91 -7.53 11.70 -7.65
N ALA A 92 -7.19 10.85 -8.60
CA ALA A 92 -7.98 9.67 -8.91
C ALA A 92 -7.77 8.53 -7.90
N HIS A 93 -8.80 8.23 -7.15
CA HIS A 93 -8.94 6.99 -6.40
C HIS A 93 -10.33 6.40 -6.66
N SER A 94 -10.44 5.10 -6.60
CA SER A 94 -11.72 4.42 -6.87
C SER A 94 -12.52 4.21 -5.59
N ALA A 95 -11.84 4.01 -4.46
CA ALA A 95 -12.46 3.84 -3.15
C ALA A 95 -11.49 4.19 -2.01
N LEU A 96 -12.07 4.44 -0.85
CA LEU A 96 -11.36 4.56 0.43
C LEU A 96 -11.69 3.35 1.29
N SER A 97 -10.65 2.72 1.86
CA SER A 97 -10.84 1.63 2.80
C SER A 97 -9.56 1.42 3.62
N THR A 98 -9.69 0.84 4.80
CA THR A 98 -8.56 0.25 5.49
C THR A 98 -8.05 -0.95 4.68
N PHE A 99 -6.74 -1.17 4.65
CA PHE A 99 -6.19 -2.29 3.89
C PHE A 99 -6.32 -3.65 4.61
N VAL A 100 -6.85 -3.63 5.82
CA VAL A 100 -7.13 -4.83 6.61
C VAL A 100 -8.57 -5.34 6.44
N GLU A 101 -9.43 -4.55 5.78
CA GLU A 101 -10.81 -4.90 5.49
C GLU A 101 -11.24 -4.21 4.19
N LEU A 102 -11.16 -4.93 3.08
CA LEU A 102 -11.46 -4.41 1.76
C LEU A 102 -12.94 -4.63 1.39
N PRO A 103 -13.61 -3.65 0.78
CA PRO A 103 -15.02 -3.77 0.37
C PRO A 103 -15.17 -4.61 -0.90
N LEU A 104 -14.55 -5.77 -0.95
CA LEU A 104 -14.52 -6.66 -2.10
C LEU A 104 -14.83 -8.10 -1.68
N MET A 105 -15.47 -8.83 -2.57
CA MET A 105 -15.64 -10.28 -2.40
C MET A 105 -14.30 -11.00 -2.54
N SER A 106 -14.21 -12.18 -1.95
CA SER A 106 -13.04 -13.05 -2.08
C SER A 106 -12.84 -13.46 -3.55
N GLU A 107 -11.57 -13.67 -3.93
CA GLU A 107 -11.18 -14.24 -5.22
C GLU A 107 -11.71 -13.46 -6.45
N THR A 108 -11.68 -12.12 -6.38
CA THR A 108 -12.19 -11.24 -7.46
C THR A 108 -11.11 -10.47 -8.19
N ILE A 109 -9.85 -10.49 -7.72
CA ILE A 109 -8.74 -9.71 -8.27
C ILE A 109 -7.70 -10.65 -8.87
N ASP A 110 -7.27 -10.39 -10.09
CA ASP A 110 -6.22 -11.14 -10.78
C ASP A 110 -4.82 -10.72 -10.33
N VAL A 111 -4.58 -9.40 -10.27
CA VAL A 111 -3.29 -8.83 -9.86
C VAL A 111 -3.53 -7.74 -8.81
N LEU A 112 -2.85 -7.85 -7.68
CA LEU A 112 -2.87 -6.87 -6.62
C LEU A 112 -1.48 -6.29 -6.42
N LEU A 113 -1.36 -4.96 -6.52
CA LEU A 113 -0.14 -4.21 -6.24
C LEU A 113 -0.24 -3.58 -4.85
N LEU A 114 0.60 -4.03 -3.92
CA LEU A 114 0.81 -3.41 -2.61
C LEU A 114 1.99 -2.44 -2.71
N GLN A 115 1.69 -1.14 -2.84
CA GLN A 115 2.71 -0.11 -3.02
C GLN A 115 2.88 0.67 -1.71
N HIS A 116 4.00 0.46 -1.01
CA HIS A 116 4.34 1.05 0.29
C HIS A 116 3.27 0.81 1.38
N ALA A 117 2.53 -0.29 1.27
CA ALA A 117 1.40 -0.56 2.15
C ALA A 117 1.79 -1.39 3.39
N LEU A 118 2.81 -2.25 3.29
CA LEU A 118 3.18 -3.16 4.36
C LEU A 118 4.11 -2.53 5.39
N GLU A 119 5.16 -1.87 4.94
CA GLU A 119 6.21 -1.27 5.78
C GLU A 119 5.69 -0.13 6.67
N PHE A 120 4.61 0.51 6.25
CA PHE A 120 3.95 1.59 7.00
C PHE A 120 2.66 1.16 7.69
N SER A 121 2.30 -0.12 7.61
CA SER A 121 1.12 -0.66 8.28
C SER A 121 1.44 -1.12 9.70
N ARG A 122 0.56 -0.81 10.65
CA ARG A 122 0.61 -1.37 12.01
C ARG A 122 0.38 -2.88 12.03
N SER A 123 -0.35 -3.40 11.06
CA SER A 123 -0.77 -4.80 10.99
C SER A 123 -0.49 -5.41 9.61
N PRO A 124 0.79 -5.52 9.19
CA PRO A 124 1.14 -5.98 7.84
C PRO A 124 0.65 -7.41 7.55
N LYS A 125 0.58 -8.27 8.56
CA LYS A 125 0.02 -9.62 8.41
C LYS A 125 -1.48 -9.60 8.09
N ALA A 126 -2.24 -8.67 8.67
CA ALA A 126 -3.66 -8.52 8.37
C ALA A 126 -3.86 -7.98 6.96
N VAL A 127 -3.02 -7.03 6.51
CA VAL A 127 -3.03 -6.54 5.12
C VAL A 127 -2.75 -7.66 4.14
N LEU A 128 -1.75 -8.50 4.39
CA LEU A 128 -1.44 -9.64 3.53
C LEU A 128 -2.53 -10.71 3.53
N ALA A 129 -3.16 -10.98 4.67
CA ALA A 129 -4.29 -11.91 4.76
C ALA A 129 -5.47 -11.42 3.94
N GLU A 130 -5.79 -10.14 4.02
CA GLU A 130 -6.86 -9.52 3.26
C GLU A 130 -6.54 -9.45 1.76
N ALA A 131 -5.30 -9.12 1.40
CA ALA A 131 -4.81 -9.19 0.02
C ALA A 131 -4.96 -10.60 -0.56
N SER A 132 -4.57 -11.61 0.21
CA SER A 132 -4.72 -13.01 -0.19
C SER A 132 -6.18 -13.44 -0.33
N ARG A 133 -7.09 -12.91 0.48
CA ARG A 133 -8.52 -13.20 0.40
C ARG A 133 -9.13 -12.71 -0.92
N VAL A 134 -8.78 -11.51 -1.35
CA VAL A 134 -9.39 -10.88 -2.54
C VAL A 134 -8.75 -11.34 -3.84
N VAL A 135 -7.51 -11.80 -3.81
CA VAL A 135 -6.83 -12.32 -5.01
C VAL A 135 -7.33 -13.74 -5.31
N MET A 136 -7.64 -13.98 -6.58
CA MET A 136 -8.13 -15.29 -7.04
C MET A 136 -7.03 -16.35 -7.04
N PRO A 137 -7.37 -17.64 -6.98
CA PRO A 137 -6.40 -18.71 -7.15
C PRO A 137 -5.65 -18.57 -8.49
N GLY A 138 -4.32 -18.60 -8.43
CA GLY A 138 -3.46 -18.36 -9.60
C GLY A 138 -3.21 -16.89 -9.92
N GLY A 139 -3.78 -15.95 -9.17
CA GLY A 139 -3.49 -14.52 -9.26
C GLY A 139 -2.13 -14.15 -8.66
N HIS A 140 -1.78 -12.87 -8.75
CA HIS A 140 -0.48 -12.35 -8.35
C HIS A 140 -0.60 -11.23 -7.34
N ILE A 141 0.30 -11.22 -6.36
CA ILE A 141 0.49 -10.10 -5.44
C ILE A 141 1.90 -9.56 -5.66
N LEU A 142 1.98 -8.29 -6.05
CA LEU A 142 3.23 -7.54 -6.21
C LEU A 142 3.45 -6.66 -4.98
N LEU A 143 4.69 -6.65 -4.49
CA LEU A 143 5.10 -5.83 -3.34
C LEU A 143 6.16 -4.83 -3.80
N CYS A 144 5.93 -3.54 -3.53
CA CYS A 144 6.88 -2.44 -3.74
C CYS A 144 7.06 -1.64 -2.46
#